data_76b8cd32d7be39a80fed8c5c0bf6bed9
#
_entry.id   76b8cd32d7be39a80fed8c5c0bf6bed9
#
_cell.length_a   1.000
_cell.length_b   1.000
_cell.length_c   1.000
_cell.angle_alpha   90.00
_cell.angle_beta   90.00
_cell.angle_gamma   90.00
#
_symmetry.space_group_name_H-M   'P 1'
#
loop_
_entity.id
_entity.type
_entity.pdbx_description
1 polymer ?
#
loop_
_entity_poly.entity_id
_entity_poly.type
_entity_poly.pdbx_seq_one_letter_code
_entity_poly.pdbx_strand_id
1 'polypeptide(L)'
;MRPSPRVTNGKRAREVVHSVNQSTGMKYKWIAFAGLVLSGQFSARAQVDQGYQSLHFTSMHTSFPDTGRVHPHLDGDSIMLPVAGHYDDSSVLLIIPPQLKRDRKIDLVFWWHGWHNNIDTALQFYGLGRQFAAAGCNAVLVLAEAAKNAADSYGGKLQQQGMFKALVEDVMKELKKYAGVPGDAVAGHIVLAGHSGGYGVIADILANGQEPVNEVFLFDALYGRLPVFMDWLQQDKKHHFVHWYTNHGGGTDAMSDTMMLQLGGQHRDYLLTGEQLLSTAMIRDNRILFVHSSREHNVIINNPDDFKLLLENSQFLSKK
;
A
#
# COMPACT_ATOMS: atom_id res chain seq x y z
N MET A 1 38.17 -24.63 -55.05
CA MET A 1 39.13 -23.54 -55.30
C MET A 1 38.76 -22.39 -54.37
N ARG A 2 39.63 -22.09 -53.42
CA ARG A 2 39.66 -20.84 -52.64
C ARG A 2 40.12 -19.69 -53.56
N PRO A 3 39.92 -18.39 -53.27
CA PRO A 3 40.57 -17.83 -52.08
C PRO A 3 39.74 -16.79 -51.32
N SER A 4 40.17 -16.55 -50.09
CA SER A 4 39.91 -15.44 -49.17
C SER A 4 40.62 -14.15 -49.63
N PRO A 5 40.14 -12.94 -49.27
CA PRO A 5 41.04 -11.86 -48.98
C PRO A 5 40.89 -11.19 -47.63
N ARG A 6 41.96 -11.04 -47.02
CA ARG A 6 42.73 -10.00 -46.32
C ARG A 6 41.99 -8.87 -45.59
N VAL A 7 42.36 -8.81 -44.35
CA VAL A 7 42.29 -7.67 -43.38
C VAL A 7 43.18 -6.49 -43.87
N THR A 8 42.68 -5.26 -43.70
CA THR A 8 43.54 -4.08 -43.55
C THR A 8 43.00 -3.14 -42.45
N ASN A 9 43.94 -2.78 -41.63
CA ASN A 9 44.01 -1.90 -40.48
C ASN A 9 43.37 -0.51 -40.64
N GLY A 10 42.75 -0.04 -39.52
CA GLY A 10 43.28 1.09 -38.76
C GLY A 10 42.72 2.48 -39.09
N LYS A 11 42.02 3.07 -38.14
CA LYS A 11 42.35 4.43 -37.69
C LYS A 11 41.57 4.76 -36.40
N ARG A 12 42.31 5.35 -35.49
CA ARG A 12 41.96 5.94 -34.21
C ARG A 12 40.74 6.81 -34.26
N ALA A 13 39.76 6.59 -33.38
CA ALA A 13 38.77 7.60 -33.03
C ALA A 13 39.23 8.35 -31.77
N ARG A 14 39.25 9.66 -31.86
CA ARG A 14 39.61 10.61 -30.79
C ARG A 14 38.56 10.59 -29.69
N GLU A 15 39.04 10.65 -28.46
CA GLU A 15 38.27 11.04 -27.27
C GLU A 15 37.69 12.46 -27.50
N VAL A 16 36.36 12.54 -27.37
CA VAL A 16 35.68 13.83 -27.20
C VAL A 16 35.16 13.81 -25.75
N VAL A 17 35.91 14.49 -24.89
CA VAL A 17 35.46 14.84 -23.53
C VAL A 17 34.41 15.91 -23.67
N HIS A 18 33.16 15.57 -23.45
CA HIS A 18 32.11 16.57 -23.25
C HIS A 18 31.90 16.77 -21.75
N SER A 19 32.22 17.99 -21.34
CA SER A 19 31.93 18.55 -20.02
C SER A 19 30.44 18.43 -19.71
N VAL A 20 30.11 17.72 -18.65
CA VAL A 20 28.76 17.68 -18.09
C VAL A 20 28.53 18.97 -17.33
N ASN A 21 27.63 19.77 -17.84
CA ASN A 21 27.12 20.97 -17.20
C ASN A 21 26.28 20.58 -15.98
N GLN A 22 26.59 21.24 -14.87
CA GLN A 22 25.89 21.14 -13.60
C GLN A 22 24.41 21.54 -13.78
N SER A 23 23.50 20.61 -13.60
CA SER A 23 22.10 20.92 -13.42
C SER A 23 21.85 21.32 -11.96
N THR A 24 21.34 22.50 -11.80
CA THR A 24 20.93 23.16 -10.58
C THR A 24 19.99 22.30 -9.75
N GLY A 25 20.47 21.85 -8.61
CA GLY A 25 19.65 21.15 -7.62
C GLY A 25 18.57 22.05 -7.02
N MET A 26 17.34 21.70 -7.25
CA MET A 26 16.16 22.31 -6.61
C MET A 26 16.13 21.84 -5.15
N LYS A 27 16.55 22.71 -4.24
CA LYS A 27 16.50 22.46 -2.78
C LYS A 27 15.05 22.57 -2.33
N TYR A 28 14.40 21.47 -2.07
CA TYR A 28 13.14 21.46 -1.31
C TYR A 28 13.43 21.86 0.14
N LYS A 29 12.88 22.99 0.57
CA LYS A 29 12.89 23.42 1.96
C LYS A 29 11.87 22.59 2.73
N TRP A 30 12.34 21.68 3.55
CA TRP A 30 11.53 21.00 4.55
C TRP A 30 11.24 21.96 5.70
N ILE A 31 9.98 22.21 5.99
CA ILE A 31 9.56 22.95 7.18
C ILE A 31 9.46 21.92 8.30
N ALA A 32 10.44 21.93 9.19
CA ALA A 32 10.41 21.13 10.41
C ALA A 32 9.40 21.73 11.38
N PHE A 33 8.32 21.04 11.65
CA PHE A 33 7.44 21.30 12.79
C PHE A 33 8.03 20.62 14.02
N ALA A 34 8.56 21.38 14.94
CA ALA A 34 8.94 20.89 16.26
C ALA A 34 7.69 20.65 17.11
N GLY A 35 7.27 19.40 17.21
CA GLY A 35 6.16 18.99 18.09
C GLY A 35 6.67 18.65 19.48
N LEU A 36 6.08 19.26 20.48
CA LEU A 36 6.32 19.04 21.91
C LEU A 36 5.86 17.62 22.29
N VAL A 37 6.77 16.75 22.68
CA VAL A 37 6.43 15.39 23.15
C VAL A 37 5.95 15.49 24.60
N LEU A 38 4.65 15.40 24.80
CA LEU A 38 4.03 15.10 26.09
C LEU A 38 3.75 13.60 26.16
N SER A 39 4.47 12.89 27.02
CA SER A 39 4.22 11.49 27.35
C SER A 39 2.91 11.37 28.16
N GLY A 40 1.80 11.16 27.44
CA GLY A 40 0.49 10.90 28.04
C GLY A 40 0.03 9.50 27.68
N GLN A 41 -0.51 8.77 28.63
CA GLN A 41 -1.24 7.51 28.40
C GLN A 41 -2.34 7.77 27.37
N PHE A 42 -2.23 7.15 26.19
CA PHE A 42 -3.25 7.26 25.14
C PHE A 42 -4.48 6.46 25.54
N SER A 43 -5.46 7.17 26.12
CA SER A 43 -6.84 6.68 26.13
C SER A 43 -7.37 6.83 24.70
N ALA A 44 -8.05 5.80 24.18
CA ALA A 44 -8.70 5.86 22.87
C ALA A 44 -9.61 7.08 22.81
N ARG A 45 -9.28 8.06 21.97
CA ARG A 45 -10.10 9.26 21.73
C ARG A 45 -10.85 9.08 20.42
N ALA A 46 -12.17 9.04 20.52
CA ALA A 46 -13.04 9.16 19.35
C ALA A 46 -13.17 10.65 19.00
N GLN A 47 -12.80 11.01 17.79
CA GLN A 47 -12.99 12.35 17.23
C GLN A 47 -13.92 12.25 16.02
N VAL A 48 -14.92 13.13 15.94
CA VAL A 48 -15.78 13.23 14.76
C VAL A 48 -15.29 14.43 13.95
N ASP A 49 -14.72 14.17 12.78
CA ASP A 49 -14.30 15.17 11.83
C ASP A 49 -14.65 14.71 10.41
N GLN A 50 -15.05 15.66 9.54
CA GLN A 50 -15.36 15.39 8.12
C GLN A 50 -16.39 14.27 7.83
N GLY A 51 -17.34 14.01 8.74
CA GLY A 51 -18.44 13.07 8.50
C GLY A 51 -18.10 11.61 8.77
N TYR A 52 -17.05 11.32 9.54
CA TYR A 52 -16.72 9.98 10.05
C TYR A 52 -16.22 10.07 11.51
N GLN A 53 -16.31 8.96 12.23
CA GLN A 53 -15.67 8.79 13.53
C GLN A 53 -14.28 8.20 13.35
N SER A 54 -13.27 8.78 13.99
CA SER A 54 -11.94 8.20 14.09
C SER A 54 -11.70 7.61 15.47
N LEU A 55 -11.00 6.47 15.53
CA LEU A 55 -10.61 5.79 16.76
C LEU A 55 -9.15 5.40 16.68
N HIS A 56 -8.32 5.92 17.58
CA HIS A 56 -6.90 5.58 17.71
C HIS A 56 -6.69 4.59 18.85
N PHE A 57 -5.87 3.58 18.62
CA PHE A 57 -5.40 2.65 19.65
C PHE A 57 -4.02 2.11 19.29
N THR A 58 -3.40 1.36 20.19
CA THR A 58 -2.14 0.64 19.93
C THR A 58 -2.39 -0.86 19.93
N SER A 59 -1.69 -1.58 19.04
CA SER A 59 -1.76 -3.03 18.97
C SER A 59 -0.35 -3.64 19.01
N MET A 60 -0.17 -4.69 19.78
CA MET A 60 1.06 -5.48 19.78
C MET A 60 1.28 -6.25 18.46
N HIS A 61 0.27 -6.26 17.58
CA HIS A 61 0.26 -7.05 16.35
C HIS A 61 0.45 -6.22 15.07
N THR A 62 0.82 -4.91 15.19
CA THR A 62 1.31 -4.09 14.07
C THR A 62 2.71 -4.53 13.62
N SER A 63 3.24 -3.93 12.57
CA SER A 63 4.60 -4.21 12.09
C SER A 63 5.64 -4.08 13.19
N PHE A 64 5.60 -3.04 13.98
CA PHE A 64 6.61 -2.70 15.00
C PHE A 64 6.00 -2.51 16.41
N PRO A 65 6.86 -2.60 17.46
CA PRO A 65 8.27 -2.98 17.45
C PRO A 65 8.50 -4.44 17.07
N ASP A 66 9.62 -4.72 16.37
CA ASP A 66 10.00 -6.03 15.89
C ASP A 66 11.48 -6.35 16.13
N THR A 67 11.84 -7.62 16.31
CA THR A 67 13.21 -8.06 16.60
C THR A 67 14.20 -7.77 15.46
N GLY A 68 13.71 -7.65 14.21
CA GLY A 68 14.53 -7.28 13.06
C GLY A 68 14.94 -5.81 13.01
N ARG A 69 14.39 -4.96 13.92
CA ARG A 69 14.65 -3.52 13.99
C ARG A 69 14.86 -3.02 15.42
N VAL A 70 15.56 -3.81 16.26
CA VAL A 70 15.86 -3.44 17.67
C VAL A 70 17.12 -2.57 17.82
N HIS A 71 17.86 -2.36 16.74
CA HIS A 71 19.05 -1.50 16.67
C HIS A 71 18.86 -0.47 15.55
N PRO A 72 19.65 0.64 15.56
CA PRO A 72 19.66 1.56 14.43
C PRO A 72 19.86 0.81 13.11
N HIS A 73 19.06 1.17 12.10
CA HIS A 73 18.98 0.46 10.82
C HIS A 73 19.31 1.41 9.66
N LEU A 74 20.13 0.91 8.72
CA LEU A 74 20.38 1.59 7.45
C LEU A 74 19.19 1.36 6.53
N ASP A 75 18.45 2.41 6.24
CA ASP A 75 17.26 2.33 5.40
C ASP A 75 17.57 2.25 3.88
N GLY A 76 16.57 2.21 3.06
CA GLY A 76 16.70 2.10 1.60
C GLY A 76 17.42 3.30 0.95
N ASP A 77 17.43 4.46 1.61
CA ASP A 77 18.16 5.66 1.18
C ASP A 77 19.57 5.74 1.78
N SER A 78 20.04 4.67 2.42
CA SER A 78 21.32 4.61 3.10
C SER A 78 21.46 5.61 4.25
N ILE A 79 20.36 5.93 4.94
CA ILE A 79 20.32 6.76 6.13
C ILE A 79 20.22 5.85 7.35
N MET A 80 21.12 6.06 8.34
CA MET A 80 21.06 5.33 9.59
C MET A 80 19.95 5.91 10.48
N LEU A 81 18.85 5.19 10.62
CA LEU A 81 17.70 5.59 11.42
C LEU A 81 17.71 4.93 12.80
N PRO A 82 17.41 5.68 13.88
CA PRO A 82 17.22 5.10 15.20
C PRO A 82 15.93 4.27 15.26
N VAL A 83 15.81 3.40 16.25
CA VAL A 83 14.56 2.65 16.50
C VAL A 83 13.44 3.60 16.91
N ALA A 84 13.77 4.52 17.84
CA ALA A 84 12.81 5.49 18.35
C ALA A 84 12.30 6.42 17.24
N GLY A 85 10.96 6.46 17.09
CA GLY A 85 10.29 7.28 16.10
C GLY A 85 10.18 6.68 14.68
N HIS A 86 10.81 5.52 14.44
CA HIS A 86 10.75 4.84 13.15
C HIS A 86 10.26 3.39 13.25
N TYR A 87 10.66 2.66 14.28
CA TYR A 87 10.42 1.22 14.43
C TYR A 87 9.84 0.84 15.80
N ASP A 88 9.27 1.78 16.52
CA ASP A 88 8.67 1.59 17.85
C ASP A 88 7.19 1.99 17.93
N ASP A 89 6.62 2.46 16.83
CA ASP A 89 5.23 2.88 16.78
C ASP A 89 4.30 1.69 16.48
N SER A 90 3.33 1.45 17.35
CA SER A 90 2.33 0.40 17.23
C SER A 90 0.91 0.95 17.06
N SER A 91 0.79 2.16 16.55
CA SER A 91 -0.47 2.86 16.38
C SER A 91 -1.35 2.22 15.30
N VAL A 92 -2.64 2.21 15.57
CA VAL A 92 -3.69 1.84 14.61
C VAL A 92 -4.76 2.92 14.64
N LEU A 93 -5.18 3.38 13.47
CA LEU A 93 -6.25 4.34 13.29
C LEU A 93 -7.40 3.69 12.52
N LEU A 94 -8.60 3.76 13.08
CA LEU A 94 -9.83 3.34 12.43
C LEU A 94 -10.61 4.56 11.96
N ILE A 95 -11.09 4.51 10.72
CA ILE A 95 -12.06 5.47 10.17
C ILE A 95 -13.39 4.71 10.01
N ILE A 96 -14.37 5.14 10.79
CA ILE A 96 -15.67 4.48 10.91
C ILE A 96 -16.72 5.38 10.29
N PRO A 97 -17.32 5.02 9.16
CA PRO A 97 -18.33 5.87 8.54
C PRO A 97 -19.61 5.88 9.38
N PRO A 98 -20.33 7.01 9.47
CA PRO A 98 -21.48 7.19 10.37
C PRO A 98 -22.62 6.21 10.07
N GLN A 99 -22.69 5.76 8.82
CA GLN A 99 -23.72 4.83 8.34
C GLN A 99 -23.28 3.36 8.36
N LEU A 100 -22.17 3.02 9.03
CA LEU A 100 -21.74 1.63 9.16
C LEU A 100 -22.90 0.78 9.69
N LYS A 101 -23.31 -0.23 8.94
CA LYS A 101 -24.24 -1.25 9.43
C LYS A 101 -23.48 -2.13 10.41
N ARG A 102 -23.96 -2.15 11.65
CA ARG A 102 -23.34 -2.91 12.74
C ARG A 102 -23.85 -4.34 12.74
N ASP A 103 -23.56 -5.04 11.65
CA ASP A 103 -23.94 -6.42 11.43
C ASP A 103 -22.95 -7.39 12.13
N ARG A 104 -23.23 -8.70 12.06
CA ARG A 104 -22.32 -9.72 12.59
C ARG A 104 -21.05 -9.92 11.76
N LYS A 105 -21.00 -9.35 10.56
CA LYS A 105 -19.81 -9.31 9.70
C LYS A 105 -19.49 -7.88 9.37
N ILE A 106 -18.27 -7.46 9.68
CA ILE A 106 -17.77 -6.11 9.41
C ILE A 106 -16.64 -6.22 8.39
N ASP A 107 -16.85 -5.65 7.22
CA ASP A 107 -15.81 -5.60 6.20
C ASP A 107 -14.73 -4.60 6.59
N LEU A 108 -13.47 -4.94 6.31
CA LEU A 108 -12.31 -4.14 6.69
C LEU A 108 -11.48 -3.79 5.44
N VAL A 109 -11.06 -2.54 5.36
CA VAL A 109 -10.12 -2.05 4.35
C VAL A 109 -8.85 -1.62 5.06
N PHE A 110 -7.76 -2.33 4.87
CA PHE A 110 -6.46 -1.96 5.42
C PHE A 110 -5.69 -1.11 4.42
N TRP A 111 -5.07 -0.02 4.91
CA TRP A 111 -4.18 0.83 4.13
C TRP A 111 -2.77 0.78 4.68
N TRP A 112 -1.80 0.54 3.78
CA TRP A 112 -0.37 0.53 4.09
C TRP A 112 0.34 1.66 3.33
N HIS A 113 1.01 2.55 4.07
CA HIS A 113 1.73 3.67 3.50
C HIS A 113 3.08 3.25 2.89
N GLY A 114 3.63 4.11 2.03
CA GLY A 114 4.96 3.95 1.46
C GLY A 114 6.09 4.54 2.30
N TRP A 115 7.27 4.62 1.71
CA TRP A 115 8.46 5.18 2.32
C TRP A 115 8.24 6.63 2.76
N HIS A 116 9.00 7.08 3.78
CA HIS A 116 8.99 8.45 4.35
C HIS A 116 7.61 8.94 4.79
N ASN A 117 6.70 8.02 5.04
CA ASN A 117 5.33 8.33 5.40
C ASN A 117 4.94 7.70 6.76
N ASN A 118 3.75 8.02 7.22
CA ASN A 118 3.13 7.48 8.42
C ASN A 118 1.60 7.55 8.25
N ILE A 119 0.85 6.92 9.16
CA ILE A 119 -0.61 6.82 9.04
C ILE A 119 -1.30 8.18 9.02
N ASP A 120 -0.86 9.16 9.82
CA ASP A 120 -1.48 10.49 9.89
C ASP A 120 -1.22 11.31 8.62
N THR A 121 0.05 11.29 8.15
CA THR A 121 0.42 11.97 6.91
C THR A 121 -0.27 11.34 5.71
N ALA A 122 -0.34 10.01 5.63
CA ALA A 122 -1.04 9.30 4.56
C ALA A 122 -2.54 9.64 4.55
N LEU A 123 -3.18 9.64 5.73
CA LEU A 123 -4.59 10.00 5.87
C LEU A 123 -4.88 11.40 5.32
N GLN A 124 -4.03 12.38 5.69
CA GLN A 124 -4.21 13.78 5.31
C GLN A 124 -3.82 14.04 3.86
N PHE A 125 -2.62 13.64 3.45
CA PHE A 125 -2.06 13.94 2.14
C PHE A 125 -2.88 13.32 1.01
N TYR A 126 -3.27 12.05 1.17
CA TYR A 126 -4.12 11.37 0.17
C TYR A 126 -5.61 11.59 0.39
N GLY A 127 -6.02 12.25 1.46
CA GLY A 127 -7.44 12.45 1.79
C GLY A 127 -8.19 11.14 1.98
N LEU A 128 -7.53 10.09 2.52
CA LEU A 128 -8.08 8.73 2.57
C LEU A 128 -9.40 8.65 3.32
N GLY A 129 -9.53 9.36 4.46
CA GLY A 129 -10.77 9.37 5.22
C GLY A 129 -11.94 9.97 4.44
N ARG A 130 -11.70 11.09 3.73
CA ARG A 130 -12.70 11.74 2.86
C ARG A 130 -13.09 10.83 1.71
N GLN A 131 -12.11 10.25 1.01
CA GLN A 131 -12.34 9.33 -0.11
C GLN A 131 -13.13 8.10 0.35
N PHE A 132 -12.76 7.52 1.49
CA PHE A 132 -13.44 6.36 2.07
C PHE A 132 -14.88 6.68 2.48
N ALA A 133 -15.11 7.80 3.17
CA ALA A 133 -16.45 8.22 3.54
C ALA A 133 -17.34 8.48 2.32
N ALA A 134 -16.77 9.11 1.28
CA ALA A 134 -17.46 9.41 0.04
C ALA A 134 -17.75 8.17 -0.83
N ALA A 135 -16.94 7.11 -0.71
CA ALA A 135 -17.14 5.86 -1.45
C ALA A 135 -18.43 5.12 -1.05
N GLY A 136 -18.95 5.39 0.13
CA GLY A 136 -20.22 4.81 0.55
C GLY A 136 -20.16 3.31 0.88
N CYS A 137 -19.00 2.75 1.14
CA CYS A 137 -18.84 1.35 1.52
C CYS A 137 -19.37 1.09 2.94
N ASN A 138 -19.93 -0.09 3.15
CA ASN A 138 -20.27 -0.60 4.48
C ASN A 138 -19.06 -1.36 5.07
N ALA A 139 -18.01 -0.63 5.37
CA ALA A 139 -16.73 -1.17 5.87
C ALA A 139 -16.09 -0.19 6.86
N VAL A 140 -15.00 -0.61 7.50
CA VAL A 140 -14.12 0.24 8.31
C VAL A 140 -12.76 0.34 7.63
N LEU A 141 -12.22 1.58 7.49
CA LEU A 141 -10.86 1.77 7.03
C LEU A 141 -9.90 1.70 8.22
N VAL A 142 -8.88 0.89 8.09
CA VAL A 142 -7.84 0.61 9.09
C VAL A 142 -6.49 1.06 8.55
N LEU A 143 -5.84 2.00 9.23
CA LEU A 143 -4.47 2.37 8.97
C LEU A 143 -3.63 1.85 10.14
N ALA A 144 -2.75 0.90 9.90
CA ALA A 144 -1.81 0.39 10.90
C ALA A 144 -0.41 0.87 10.57
N GLU A 145 0.33 1.34 11.58
CA GLU A 145 1.67 1.89 11.37
C GLU A 145 2.64 0.80 10.92
N ALA A 146 3.50 1.18 9.97
CA ALA A 146 4.59 0.38 9.46
C ALA A 146 5.93 1.02 9.82
N ALA A 147 6.95 0.98 8.95
CA ALA A 147 8.22 1.70 9.17
C ALA A 147 7.98 3.21 9.02
N LYS A 148 7.80 3.88 10.15
CA LYS A 148 7.38 5.28 10.23
C LYS A 148 8.47 6.23 9.74
N ASN A 149 8.14 7.05 8.74
CA ASN A 149 9.06 8.05 8.16
C ASN A 149 10.43 7.46 7.75
N ALA A 150 10.47 6.22 7.30
CA ALA A 150 11.66 5.50 6.89
C ALA A 150 11.53 4.98 5.45
N ALA A 151 12.65 4.85 4.76
CA ALA A 151 12.72 4.20 3.45
C ALA A 151 12.82 2.68 3.62
N ASP A 152 11.80 2.07 4.23
CA ASP A 152 11.80 0.65 4.56
C ASP A 152 10.45 0.00 4.25
N SER A 153 10.47 -1.10 3.51
CA SER A 153 9.28 -1.90 3.18
C SER A 153 9.20 -3.20 4.00
N TYR A 154 9.99 -3.31 5.06
CA TYR A 154 10.00 -4.46 5.94
C TYR A 154 8.71 -4.56 6.74
N GLY A 155 8.02 -5.69 6.65
CA GLY A 155 6.72 -5.90 7.30
C GLY A 155 6.79 -6.15 8.82
N GLY A 156 8.00 -6.25 9.39
CA GLY A 156 8.18 -6.48 10.82
C GLY A 156 7.50 -7.77 11.28
N LYS A 157 6.76 -7.70 12.39
CA LYS A 157 6.01 -8.84 12.92
C LYS A 157 4.98 -9.42 11.95
N LEU A 158 4.48 -8.64 10.99
CA LEU A 158 3.52 -9.14 9.99
C LEU A 158 4.12 -10.18 9.04
N GLN A 159 5.43 -10.40 9.07
CA GLN A 159 6.08 -11.55 8.44
C GLN A 159 5.85 -12.88 9.20
N GLN A 160 5.39 -12.83 10.42
CA GLN A 160 5.17 -14.02 11.24
C GLN A 160 3.76 -14.58 11.00
N GLN A 161 3.66 -15.89 11.03
CA GLN A 161 2.38 -16.58 10.80
C GLN A 161 1.31 -16.16 11.84
N GLY A 162 0.14 -15.79 11.32
CA GLY A 162 -1.02 -15.44 12.12
C GLY A 162 -0.98 -14.06 12.76
N MET A 163 0.09 -13.28 12.57
CA MET A 163 0.18 -11.96 13.19
C MET A 163 -0.84 -10.98 12.62
N PHE A 164 -1.12 -11.04 11.31
CA PHE A 164 -2.19 -10.24 10.72
C PHE A 164 -3.58 -10.64 11.23
N LYS A 165 -3.83 -11.94 11.40
CA LYS A 165 -5.07 -12.42 12.05
C LYS A 165 -5.25 -11.83 13.44
N ALA A 166 -4.19 -11.82 14.25
CA ALA A 166 -4.22 -11.21 15.58
C ALA A 166 -4.48 -9.69 15.53
N LEU A 167 -3.92 -8.98 14.53
CA LEU A 167 -4.23 -7.56 14.30
C LEU A 167 -5.71 -7.35 13.95
N VAL A 168 -6.28 -8.20 13.09
CA VAL A 168 -7.71 -8.17 12.76
C VAL A 168 -8.56 -8.40 14.01
N GLU A 169 -8.18 -9.33 14.87
CA GLU A 169 -8.87 -9.59 16.16
C GLU A 169 -8.82 -8.36 17.09
N ASP A 170 -7.68 -7.65 17.16
CA ASP A 170 -7.57 -6.40 17.92
C ASP A 170 -8.48 -5.30 17.35
N VAL A 171 -8.49 -5.12 16.03
CA VAL A 171 -9.41 -4.18 15.35
C VAL A 171 -10.86 -4.50 15.71
N MET A 172 -11.27 -5.74 15.57
CA MET A 172 -12.64 -6.16 15.89
C MET A 172 -12.98 -5.96 17.38
N LYS A 173 -12.05 -6.17 18.29
CA LYS A 173 -12.21 -5.91 19.73
C LYS A 173 -12.48 -4.44 20.00
N GLU A 174 -11.71 -3.56 19.38
CA GLU A 174 -11.89 -2.10 19.54
C GLU A 174 -13.21 -1.61 18.93
N LEU A 175 -13.63 -2.16 17.77
CA LEU A 175 -14.91 -1.85 17.15
C LEU A 175 -16.09 -2.28 18.03
N LYS A 176 -16.02 -3.45 18.67
CA LYS A 176 -17.02 -3.93 19.64
C LYS A 176 -17.12 -3.01 20.85
N LYS A 177 -15.98 -2.54 21.34
CA LYS A 177 -15.89 -1.69 22.53
C LYS A 177 -16.38 -0.28 22.32
N TYR A 178 -16.03 0.33 21.17
CA TYR A 178 -16.20 1.77 20.98
C TYR A 178 -17.12 2.19 19.82
N ALA A 179 -17.42 1.28 18.89
CA ALA A 179 -18.22 1.60 17.71
C ALA A 179 -19.61 0.96 17.73
N GLY A 180 -20.00 0.30 18.81
CA GLY A 180 -21.31 -0.33 18.95
C GLY A 180 -21.52 -1.54 18.04
N VAL A 181 -20.44 -2.17 17.59
CA VAL A 181 -20.48 -3.42 16.83
C VAL A 181 -20.86 -4.57 17.77
N PRO A 182 -21.73 -5.53 17.35
CA PRO A 182 -22.15 -6.65 18.20
C PRO A 182 -20.99 -7.47 18.77
N GLY A 183 -21.12 -7.95 20.00
CA GLY A 183 -20.06 -8.69 20.68
C GLY A 183 -19.66 -9.99 19.97
N ASP A 184 -20.58 -10.60 19.23
CA ASP A 184 -20.37 -11.81 18.43
C ASP A 184 -19.96 -11.53 16.96
N ALA A 185 -19.77 -10.26 16.60
CA ALA A 185 -19.36 -9.91 15.25
C ALA A 185 -17.92 -10.39 14.96
N VAL A 186 -17.69 -10.74 13.70
CA VAL A 186 -16.39 -11.17 13.16
C VAL A 186 -16.02 -10.30 11.95
N ALA A 187 -14.76 -10.33 11.52
CA ALA A 187 -14.36 -9.73 10.26
C ALA A 187 -15.13 -10.39 9.10
N GLY A 188 -15.58 -9.55 8.17
CA GLY A 188 -16.19 -9.94 6.91
C GLY A 188 -15.15 -10.08 5.81
N HIS A 189 -15.35 -9.37 4.69
CA HIS A 189 -14.36 -9.29 3.63
C HIS A 189 -13.21 -8.36 4.03
N ILE A 190 -11.99 -8.73 3.62
CA ILE A 190 -10.79 -7.94 3.84
C ILE A 190 -10.21 -7.48 2.51
N VAL A 191 -10.04 -6.17 2.41
CA VAL A 191 -9.35 -5.50 1.31
C VAL A 191 -8.03 -4.96 1.83
N LEU A 192 -6.93 -5.25 1.13
CA LEU A 192 -5.64 -4.61 1.40
C LEU A 192 -5.37 -3.56 0.32
N ALA A 193 -5.06 -2.36 0.73
CA ALA A 193 -4.65 -1.28 -0.14
C ALA A 193 -3.30 -0.73 0.29
N GLY A 194 -2.48 -0.31 -0.65
CA GLY A 194 -1.19 0.28 -0.32
C GLY A 194 -0.58 1.10 -1.43
N HIS A 195 0.28 2.01 -1.03
CA HIS A 195 1.04 2.88 -1.90
C HIS A 195 2.53 2.58 -1.78
N SER A 196 3.25 2.60 -2.93
CA SER A 196 4.72 2.57 -2.93
C SER A 196 5.28 1.41 -2.09
N GLY A 197 6.15 1.69 -1.13
CA GLY A 197 6.77 0.72 -0.21
C GLY A 197 5.80 -0.15 0.60
N GLY A 198 4.51 0.21 0.68
CA GLY A 198 3.48 -0.58 1.37
C GLY A 198 3.27 -1.99 0.78
N TYR A 199 3.74 -2.24 -0.45
CA TYR A 199 3.67 -3.57 -1.08
C TYR A 199 4.36 -4.66 -0.24
N GLY A 200 5.44 -4.32 0.47
CA GLY A 200 6.19 -5.28 1.26
C GLY A 200 5.35 -5.85 2.39
N VAL A 201 4.69 -4.99 3.16
CA VAL A 201 3.76 -5.39 4.22
C VAL A 201 2.58 -6.20 3.67
N ILE A 202 1.99 -5.76 2.55
CA ILE A 202 0.89 -6.50 1.90
C ILE A 202 1.34 -7.89 1.49
N ALA A 203 2.51 -8.03 0.87
CA ALA A 203 3.04 -9.35 0.48
C ALA A 203 3.29 -10.26 1.70
N ASP A 204 3.80 -9.72 2.81
CA ASP A 204 4.01 -10.48 4.03
C ASP A 204 2.69 -10.97 4.65
N ILE A 205 1.65 -10.14 4.62
CA ILE A 205 0.30 -10.52 5.03
C ILE A 205 -0.28 -11.62 4.13
N LEU A 206 -0.16 -11.49 2.82
CA LEU A 206 -0.66 -12.51 1.88
C LEU A 206 0.04 -13.86 2.06
N ALA A 207 1.32 -13.85 2.41
CA ALA A 207 2.10 -15.07 2.63
C ALA A 207 1.81 -15.74 3.99
N ASN A 208 1.61 -14.96 5.06
CA ASN A 208 1.70 -15.45 6.43
C ASN A 208 0.52 -15.05 7.33
N GLY A 209 -0.40 -14.21 6.86
CA GLY A 209 -1.40 -13.53 7.69
C GLY A 209 -2.43 -14.44 8.35
N GLN A 210 -2.70 -15.62 7.79
CA GLN A 210 -3.70 -16.59 8.26
C GLN A 210 -5.11 -16.02 8.42
N GLU A 211 -5.40 -14.95 7.70
CA GLU A 211 -6.74 -14.35 7.59
C GLU A 211 -7.06 -14.19 6.10
N PRO A 212 -8.27 -14.58 5.63
CA PRO A 212 -8.62 -14.49 4.23
C PRO A 212 -8.61 -13.04 3.73
N VAL A 213 -7.81 -12.77 2.71
CA VAL A 213 -7.80 -11.49 1.98
C VAL A 213 -8.52 -11.69 0.66
N ASN A 214 -9.52 -10.86 0.39
CA ASN A 214 -10.39 -10.99 -0.77
C ASN A 214 -9.94 -10.14 -1.95
N GLU A 215 -9.37 -8.95 -1.68
CA GLU A 215 -9.09 -7.93 -2.67
C GLU A 215 -7.80 -7.18 -2.33
N VAL A 216 -7.01 -6.85 -3.35
CA VAL A 216 -5.77 -6.09 -3.21
C VAL A 216 -5.75 -4.93 -4.19
N PHE A 217 -5.54 -3.70 -3.68
CA PHE A 217 -5.35 -2.48 -4.46
C PHE A 217 -3.94 -1.94 -4.26
N LEU A 218 -3.14 -1.93 -5.32
CA LEU A 218 -1.79 -1.35 -5.30
C LEU A 218 -1.77 -0.05 -6.09
N PHE A 219 -1.33 1.02 -5.44
CA PHE A 219 -1.11 2.34 -6.05
C PHE A 219 0.40 2.56 -6.20
N ASP A 220 0.91 2.33 -7.40
CA ASP A 220 2.32 2.37 -7.75
C ASP A 220 3.20 1.64 -6.72
N ALA A 221 2.79 0.42 -6.39
CA ALA A 221 3.28 -0.33 -5.25
C ALA A 221 3.72 -1.77 -5.59
N LEU A 222 3.99 -2.10 -6.86
CA LEU A 222 4.46 -3.43 -7.24
C LEU A 222 5.98 -3.39 -7.53
N TYR A 223 6.80 -3.19 -6.48
CA TYR A 223 8.26 -3.13 -6.61
C TYR A 223 8.94 -4.50 -6.49
N GLY A 224 8.22 -5.56 -6.12
CA GLY A 224 8.77 -6.89 -5.95
C GLY A 224 7.77 -7.89 -5.40
N ARG A 225 8.28 -9.02 -4.88
CA ARG A 225 7.49 -10.07 -4.25
C ARG A 225 6.45 -10.72 -5.18
N LEU A 226 6.68 -10.67 -6.51
CA LEU A 226 5.76 -11.24 -7.51
C LEU A 226 5.28 -12.65 -7.20
N PRO A 227 6.13 -13.61 -6.78
CA PRO A 227 5.66 -14.96 -6.46
C PRO A 227 4.53 -14.98 -5.45
N VAL A 228 4.58 -14.12 -4.42
CA VAL A 228 3.55 -14.06 -3.37
C VAL A 228 2.21 -13.59 -3.94
N PHE A 229 2.20 -12.51 -4.73
CA PHE A 229 0.96 -12.03 -5.38
C PHE A 229 0.41 -13.05 -6.36
N MET A 230 1.29 -13.71 -7.14
CA MET A 230 0.90 -14.76 -8.09
C MET A 230 0.32 -15.98 -7.38
N ASP A 231 0.92 -16.42 -6.27
CA ASP A 231 0.44 -17.54 -5.45
C ASP A 231 -0.90 -17.23 -4.81
N TRP A 232 -1.05 -16.02 -4.24
CA TRP A 232 -2.32 -15.57 -3.68
C TRP A 232 -3.43 -15.55 -4.75
N LEU A 233 -3.15 -15.04 -5.94
CA LEU A 233 -4.08 -15.10 -7.06
C LEU A 233 -4.41 -16.54 -7.51
N GLN A 234 -3.57 -17.51 -7.20
CA GLN A 234 -3.81 -18.92 -7.50
C GLN A 234 -4.70 -19.62 -6.50
N GLN A 235 -4.68 -19.20 -5.25
CA GLN A 235 -5.39 -19.84 -4.14
C GLN A 235 -6.92 -19.78 -4.30
N ASP A 236 -7.45 -18.65 -4.79
CA ASP A 236 -8.89 -18.50 -5.06
C ASP A 236 -9.12 -17.73 -6.37
N LYS A 237 -10.00 -18.27 -7.21
CA LYS A 237 -10.44 -17.61 -8.46
C LYS A 237 -11.30 -16.37 -8.23
N LYS A 238 -11.73 -16.13 -6.98
CA LYS A 238 -12.49 -14.94 -6.59
C LYS A 238 -11.57 -13.79 -6.14
N HIS A 239 -10.29 -14.03 -5.84
CA HIS A 239 -9.39 -12.97 -5.46
C HIS A 239 -9.34 -11.89 -6.54
N HIS A 240 -9.57 -10.64 -6.16
CA HIS A 240 -9.57 -9.48 -7.05
C HIS A 240 -8.32 -8.63 -6.83
N PHE A 241 -7.63 -8.28 -7.92
CA PHE A 241 -6.38 -7.54 -7.89
C PHE A 241 -6.44 -6.36 -8.84
N VAL A 242 -6.20 -5.15 -8.32
CA VAL A 242 -6.05 -3.95 -9.13
C VAL A 242 -4.69 -3.32 -8.83
N HIS A 243 -3.89 -3.15 -9.87
CA HIS A 243 -2.63 -2.42 -9.78
C HIS A 243 -2.67 -1.18 -10.68
N TRP A 244 -2.69 -0.04 -10.03
CA TRP A 244 -2.58 1.27 -10.68
C TRP A 244 -1.13 1.72 -10.62
N TYR A 245 -0.49 1.89 -11.77
CA TYR A 245 0.95 2.13 -11.85
C TYR A 245 1.32 3.24 -12.81
N THR A 246 2.53 3.79 -12.64
CA THR A 246 3.09 4.84 -13.48
C THR A 246 4.54 4.53 -13.83
N ASN A 247 5.03 5.11 -14.91
CA ASN A 247 6.44 5.10 -15.27
C ASN A 247 7.24 6.29 -14.68
N HIS A 248 6.62 7.07 -13.80
CA HIS A 248 7.24 8.24 -13.13
C HIS A 248 7.74 7.94 -11.70
N GLY A 249 7.69 6.72 -11.23
CA GLY A 249 7.95 6.40 -9.81
C GLY A 249 9.14 5.49 -9.55
N GLY A 250 9.80 5.00 -10.58
CA GLY A 250 11.01 4.23 -10.39
C GLY A 250 10.84 2.71 -10.39
N GLY A 251 10.06 2.15 -11.32
CA GLY A 251 10.22 0.75 -11.70
C GLY A 251 9.03 -0.18 -11.47
N THR A 252 7.86 0.32 -11.08
CA THR A 252 6.67 -0.53 -11.02
C THR A 252 6.14 -0.90 -12.39
N ASP A 253 6.44 -0.13 -13.45
CA ASP A 253 6.16 -0.46 -14.83
C ASP A 253 6.83 -1.77 -15.26
N ALA A 254 8.15 -1.90 -15.06
CA ALA A 254 8.90 -3.11 -15.40
C ALA A 254 8.43 -4.35 -14.63
N MET A 255 8.04 -4.16 -13.36
CA MET A 255 7.51 -5.24 -12.53
C MET A 255 6.09 -5.62 -12.94
N SER A 256 5.27 -4.64 -13.34
CA SER A 256 3.93 -4.86 -13.91
C SER A 256 3.99 -5.65 -15.21
N ASP A 257 4.90 -5.27 -16.12
CA ASP A 257 5.14 -5.99 -17.36
C ASP A 257 5.55 -7.44 -17.07
N THR A 258 6.45 -7.64 -16.12
CA THR A 258 6.88 -8.99 -15.71
C THR A 258 5.72 -9.82 -15.18
N MET A 259 4.85 -9.24 -14.35
CA MET A 259 3.66 -9.92 -13.83
C MET A 259 2.69 -10.28 -14.95
N MET A 260 2.41 -9.34 -15.86
CA MET A 260 1.53 -9.57 -17.01
C MET A 260 2.05 -10.67 -17.93
N LEU A 261 3.37 -10.70 -18.19
CA LEU A 261 4.00 -11.78 -18.96
C LEU A 261 3.84 -13.14 -18.27
N GLN A 262 4.01 -13.22 -16.95
CA GLN A 262 3.82 -14.45 -16.19
C GLN A 262 2.35 -14.90 -16.22
N LEU A 263 1.40 -13.99 -16.06
CA LEU A 263 -0.03 -14.27 -16.15
C LEU A 263 -0.39 -14.82 -17.53
N GLY A 264 0.07 -14.17 -18.61
CA GLY A 264 -0.14 -14.63 -19.99
C GLY A 264 0.47 -16.02 -20.25
N GLY A 265 1.68 -16.26 -19.75
CA GLY A 265 2.34 -17.57 -19.83
C GLY A 265 1.59 -18.68 -19.06
N GLN A 266 0.81 -18.33 -18.05
CA GLN A 266 -0.06 -19.24 -17.30
C GLN A 266 -1.51 -19.30 -17.85
N HIS A 267 -1.78 -18.68 -19.00
CA HIS A 267 -3.12 -18.57 -19.62
C HIS A 267 -4.17 -17.97 -18.67
N ARG A 268 -3.75 -16.94 -17.90
CA ARG A 268 -4.63 -16.21 -16.99
C ARG A 268 -5.05 -14.89 -17.61
N ASP A 269 -6.35 -14.64 -17.59
CA ASP A 269 -6.90 -13.41 -18.10
C ASP A 269 -6.58 -12.24 -17.16
N TYR A 270 -6.15 -11.14 -17.73
CA TYR A 270 -6.03 -9.85 -17.11
C TYR A 270 -6.44 -8.76 -18.09
N LEU A 271 -6.83 -7.60 -17.57
CA LEU A 271 -7.07 -6.41 -18.37
C LEU A 271 -5.95 -5.40 -18.11
N LEU A 272 -5.35 -4.87 -19.18
CA LEU A 272 -4.49 -3.70 -19.15
C LEU A 272 -5.25 -2.53 -19.81
N THR A 273 -5.30 -1.38 -19.13
CA THR A 273 -5.92 -0.16 -19.67
C THR A 273 -5.14 1.08 -19.23
N GLY A 274 -5.26 2.14 -20.01
CA GLY A 274 -4.86 3.48 -19.54
C GLY A 274 -5.95 4.09 -18.66
N GLU A 275 -5.57 4.93 -17.71
CA GLU A 275 -6.52 5.57 -16.80
C GLU A 275 -7.60 6.39 -17.52
N GLN A 276 -7.29 6.99 -18.69
CA GLN A 276 -8.23 7.78 -19.48
C GLN A 276 -9.35 6.94 -20.10
N LEU A 277 -9.14 5.63 -20.24
CA LEU A 277 -10.09 4.67 -20.81
C LEU A 277 -10.77 3.83 -19.73
N LEU A 278 -10.35 3.99 -18.48
CA LEU A 278 -10.87 3.19 -17.37
C LEU A 278 -12.37 3.47 -17.14
N SER A 279 -13.14 2.43 -17.11
CA SER A 279 -14.55 2.47 -16.72
C SER A 279 -14.80 1.71 -15.43
N THR A 280 -15.89 2.05 -14.74
CA THR A 280 -16.33 1.32 -13.54
C THR A 280 -16.64 -0.15 -13.81
N ALA A 281 -17.14 -0.47 -15.02
CA ALA A 281 -17.35 -1.84 -15.46
C ALA A 281 -16.03 -2.63 -15.56
N MET A 282 -14.96 -2.01 -16.07
CA MET A 282 -13.64 -2.64 -16.15
C MET A 282 -13.14 -3.05 -14.76
N ILE A 283 -13.35 -2.20 -13.74
CA ILE A 283 -12.94 -2.51 -12.35
C ILE A 283 -13.76 -3.68 -11.80
N ARG A 284 -15.09 -3.66 -11.98
CA ARG A 284 -15.98 -4.69 -11.43
C ARG A 284 -15.90 -6.04 -12.12
N ASP A 285 -15.71 -6.03 -13.45
CA ASP A 285 -15.90 -7.23 -14.26
C ASP A 285 -14.57 -7.98 -14.53
N ASN A 286 -13.42 -7.37 -14.20
CA ASN A 286 -12.13 -7.99 -14.41
C ASN A 286 -11.47 -8.35 -13.09
N ARG A 287 -11.12 -9.61 -12.95
CA ARG A 287 -10.49 -10.16 -11.77
C ARG A 287 -9.09 -9.59 -11.51
N ILE A 288 -8.33 -9.37 -12.57
CA ILE A 288 -6.97 -8.83 -12.54
C ILE A 288 -6.92 -7.64 -13.48
N LEU A 289 -6.67 -6.46 -12.93
CA LEU A 289 -6.67 -5.20 -13.65
C LEU A 289 -5.37 -4.44 -13.43
N PHE A 290 -4.74 -4.06 -14.54
CA PHE A 290 -3.60 -3.15 -14.55
C PHE A 290 -4.07 -1.82 -15.16
N VAL A 291 -3.87 -0.72 -14.44
CA VAL A 291 -4.20 0.63 -14.90
C VAL A 291 -2.92 1.43 -15.03
N HIS A 292 -2.54 1.76 -16.26
CA HIS A 292 -1.37 2.60 -16.52
C HIS A 292 -1.76 4.08 -16.45
N SER A 293 -1.01 4.83 -15.65
CA SER A 293 -1.17 6.26 -15.44
C SER A 293 0.02 7.03 -15.99
N SER A 294 -0.22 8.24 -16.48
CA SER A 294 0.83 9.22 -16.82
C SER A 294 1.10 10.21 -15.67
N ARG A 295 0.43 10.04 -14.53
CA ARG A 295 0.58 10.92 -13.37
C ARG A 295 1.78 10.54 -12.53
N GLU A 296 2.22 11.50 -11.72
CA GLU A 296 3.31 11.31 -10.77
C GLU A 296 2.96 10.33 -9.65
N HIS A 297 3.97 9.63 -9.16
CA HIS A 297 3.90 8.61 -8.11
C HIS A 297 3.00 8.96 -6.92
N ASN A 298 3.13 10.16 -6.39
CA ASN A 298 2.41 10.57 -5.18
C ASN A 298 1.00 11.14 -5.42
N VAL A 299 0.55 11.28 -6.66
CA VAL A 299 -0.76 11.88 -6.97
C VAL A 299 -1.78 10.91 -7.58
N ILE A 300 -1.38 9.67 -7.84
CA ILE A 300 -2.27 8.66 -8.44
C ILE A 300 -3.38 8.17 -7.50
N ILE A 301 -3.40 8.60 -6.25
CA ILE A 301 -4.38 8.18 -5.26
C ILE A 301 -5.52 9.19 -5.11
N ASN A 302 -5.19 10.49 -5.23
CA ASN A 302 -6.07 11.57 -4.82
C ASN A 302 -6.32 12.65 -5.89
N ASN A 303 -5.83 12.45 -7.11
CA ASN A 303 -6.03 13.40 -8.20
C ASN A 303 -6.25 12.68 -9.56
N PRO A 304 -7.48 12.25 -9.88
CA PRO A 304 -8.72 12.29 -9.07
C PRO A 304 -8.71 11.31 -7.90
N ASP A 305 -9.85 11.14 -7.21
CA ASP A 305 -10.03 10.27 -6.04
C ASP A 305 -10.05 8.78 -6.42
N ASP A 306 -8.90 8.21 -6.80
CA ASP A 306 -8.83 6.86 -7.34
C ASP A 306 -9.03 5.79 -6.26
N PHE A 307 -8.64 6.07 -5.01
CA PHE A 307 -8.95 5.18 -3.89
C PHE A 307 -10.48 5.05 -3.70
N LYS A 308 -11.21 6.17 -3.75
CA LYS A 308 -12.67 6.18 -3.74
C LYS A 308 -13.24 5.37 -4.90
N LEU A 309 -12.71 5.58 -6.11
CA LEU A 309 -13.17 4.88 -7.32
C LEU A 309 -13.04 3.36 -7.18
N LEU A 310 -11.91 2.87 -6.67
CA LEU A 310 -11.72 1.43 -6.44
C LEU A 310 -12.67 0.91 -5.36
N LEU A 311 -12.82 1.61 -4.25
CA LEU A 311 -13.74 1.23 -3.18
C LEU A 311 -15.20 1.17 -3.67
N GLU A 312 -15.64 2.15 -4.46
CA GLU A 312 -16.98 2.18 -5.05
C GLU A 312 -17.24 1.02 -5.99
N ASN A 313 -16.21 0.42 -6.56
CA ASN A 313 -16.30 -0.64 -7.53
C ASN A 313 -15.66 -1.96 -7.04
N SER A 314 -15.39 -2.07 -5.75
CA SER A 314 -14.96 -3.31 -5.11
C SER A 314 -15.94 -4.45 -5.40
N GLN A 315 -15.39 -5.63 -5.66
CA GLN A 315 -16.19 -6.83 -5.89
C GLN A 315 -16.72 -7.45 -4.58
N PHE A 316 -16.20 -6.99 -3.43
CA PHE A 316 -16.49 -7.60 -2.12
C PHE A 316 -17.17 -6.65 -1.14
N LEU A 317 -16.89 -5.35 -1.21
CA LEU A 317 -17.48 -4.40 -0.28
C LEU A 317 -18.94 -4.11 -0.64
N SER A 318 -19.84 -4.36 0.32
CA SER A 318 -21.24 -4.00 0.13
C SER A 318 -21.40 -2.48 0.16
N LYS A 319 -22.36 -2.00 -0.64
CA LYS A 319 -22.77 -0.59 -0.61
C LYS A 319 -23.94 -0.39 0.35
N LYS A 320 -24.15 0.86 0.70
CA LYS A 320 -25.27 1.30 1.54
C LYS A 320 -26.60 1.12 0.87
#